data_e589b721232a616d9ca924ff693d27ee
#
_entry.id   e589b721232a616d9ca924ff693d27ee
#
_cell.length_a   1.000
_cell.length_b   1.000
_cell.length_c   1.000
_cell.angle_alpha   90.00
_cell.angle_beta   90.00
_cell.angle_gamma   90.00
#
_symmetry.space_group_name_H-M   'P 1'
#
loop_
_entity.id
_entity.type
_entity.pdbx_description
1 polymer ?
#
loop_
_entity_poly.entity_id
_entity_poly.type
_entity_poly.pdbx_seq_one_letter_code
_entity_poly.pdbx_strand_id
1 'polypeptide(L)'
;MAKGMILAAGQGTRVRPLTNDLPKAMVPILGKPVMEYLIEHLARYGVKEIMVNVAYHHDKIEQYFGDGRRWGVQIGYSYEGVRDHGDILPRPMGSAGGMRKIQDFSGFFDETTIVLCGDALIDLDIGAALHEHRTKGAIASVVTLDVPLAEIGRAHV
;
A
#
# COMPACT_ATOMS: atom_id res chain seq x y z
N MET A 1 -0.77 -19.25 -0.53
CA MET A 1 -0.28 -18.25 0.45
C MET A 1 -1.00 -16.94 0.16
N ALA A 2 -0.91 -15.91 1.01
CA ALA A 2 -1.49 -14.61 0.68
C ALA A 2 -0.39 -13.67 0.19
N LYS A 3 -0.74 -12.78 -0.74
CA LYS A 3 0.11 -11.68 -1.23
C LYS A 3 -0.30 -10.36 -0.59
N GLY A 4 0.58 -9.37 -0.62
CA GLY A 4 0.30 -8.02 -0.13
C GLY A 4 0.28 -7.00 -1.27
N MET A 5 -0.59 -6.01 -1.17
CA MET A 5 -0.54 -4.83 -2.01
C MET A 5 -0.61 -3.58 -1.15
N ILE A 6 0.27 -2.63 -1.38
CA ILE A 6 0.29 -1.35 -0.67
C ILE A 6 0.02 -0.22 -1.67
N LEU A 7 -1.04 0.54 -1.40
CA LEU A 7 -1.45 1.69 -2.22
C LEU A 7 -0.63 2.93 -1.82
N ALA A 8 0.35 3.33 -2.64
CA ALA A 8 1.26 4.43 -2.35
C ALA A 8 1.38 5.48 -3.49
N ALA A 9 0.45 5.48 -4.46
CA ALA A 9 0.48 6.41 -5.60
C ALA A 9 -0.12 7.80 -5.31
N GLY A 10 -0.60 8.06 -4.09
CA GLY A 10 -1.24 9.31 -3.72
C GLY A 10 -0.26 10.49 -3.59
N GLN A 11 -0.67 11.69 -4.04
CA GLN A 11 0.16 12.91 -3.98
C GLN A 11 0.34 13.47 -2.56
N GLY A 12 -0.56 13.16 -1.62
CA GLY A 12 -0.45 13.61 -0.23
C GLY A 12 -0.64 15.12 -0.01
N THR A 13 -1.40 15.81 -0.86
CA THR A 13 -1.57 17.28 -0.83
C THR A 13 -2.09 17.83 0.50
N ARG A 14 -2.93 17.06 1.19
CA ARG A 14 -3.52 17.45 2.49
C ARG A 14 -2.54 17.43 3.67
N VAL A 15 -1.37 16.83 3.49
CA VAL A 15 -0.35 16.66 4.55
C VAL A 15 0.86 17.57 4.30
N ARG A 16 0.75 18.49 3.35
CA ARG A 16 1.79 19.51 3.13
C ARG A 16 1.97 20.38 4.37
N PRO A 17 3.20 20.82 4.69
CA PRO A 17 4.42 20.74 3.85
C PRO A 17 5.20 19.43 3.92
N LEU A 18 4.84 18.47 4.78
CA LEU A 18 5.58 17.21 4.99
C LEU A 18 5.75 16.39 3.70
N THR A 19 4.81 16.53 2.77
CA THR A 19 4.78 15.79 1.51
C THR A 19 5.20 16.62 0.30
N ASN A 20 5.90 17.75 0.50
CA ASN A 20 6.44 18.49 -0.63
C ASN A 20 7.53 17.70 -1.36
N ASP A 21 8.40 17.02 -0.59
CA ASP A 21 9.57 16.30 -1.09
C ASP A 21 9.56 14.81 -0.75
N LEU A 22 8.49 14.33 -0.11
CA LEU A 22 8.32 12.94 0.30
C LEU A 22 6.93 12.42 -0.08
N PRO A 23 6.81 11.17 -0.57
CA PRO A 23 5.52 10.55 -0.70
C PRO A 23 4.91 10.31 0.68
N LYS A 24 3.58 10.35 0.79
CA LYS A 24 2.86 10.22 2.06
C LYS A 24 3.23 8.94 2.83
N ALA A 25 3.45 7.85 2.10
CA ALA A 25 3.89 6.57 2.65
C ALA A 25 5.29 6.61 3.31
N MET A 26 6.09 7.64 3.00
CA MET A 26 7.44 7.85 3.55
C MET A 26 7.47 8.83 4.73
N VAL A 27 6.35 9.43 5.10
CA VAL A 27 6.29 10.32 6.28
C VAL A 27 6.74 9.53 7.50
N PRO A 28 7.75 10.04 8.25
CA PRO A 28 8.31 9.28 9.36
C PRO A 28 7.40 9.35 10.60
N ILE A 29 7.19 8.20 11.22
CA ILE A 29 6.56 8.06 12.53
C ILE A 29 7.56 7.34 13.43
N LEU A 30 7.93 7.95 14.54
CA LEU A 30 8.97 7.43 15.44
C LEU A 30 10.27 7.05 14.72
N GLY A 31 10.68 7.88 13.75
CA GLY A 31 11.93 7.71 13.01
C GLY A 31 11.92 6.71 11.86
N LYS A 32 10.77 6.15 11.52
CA LYS A 32 10.61 5.12 10.50
C LYS A 32 9.43 5.44 9.56
N PRO A 33 9.54 5.24 8.22
CA PRO A 33 8.44 5.47 7.30
C PRO A 33 7.16 4.70 7.67
N VAL A 34 5.98 5.31 7.48
CA VAL A 34 4.70 4.62 7.71
C VAL A 34 4.63 3.29 6.98
N MET A 35 5.04 3.26 5.72
CA MET A 35 4.97 2.03 4.90
C MET A 35 5.87 0.91 5.44
N GLU A 36 6.96 1.22 6.17
CA GLU A 36 7.80 0.20 6.78
C GLU A 36 7.06 -0.61 7.84
N TYR A 37 6.24 0.05 8.65
CA TYR A 37 5.38 -0.65 9.62
C TYR A 37 4.43 -1.62 8.94
N LEU A 38 3.87 -1.24 7.78
CA LEU A 38 2.97 -2.10 7.02
C LEU A 38 3.70 -3.31 6.42
N ILE A 39 4.91 -3.11 5.89
CA ILE A 39 5.74 -4.18 5.35
C ILE A 39 6.11 -5.17 6.46
N GLU A 40 6.57 -4.67 7.61
CA GLU A 40 6.88 -5.51 8.77
C GLU A 40 5.65 -6.28 9.28
N HIS A 41 4.50 -5.61 9.28
CA HIS A 41 3.26 -6.24 9.69
C HIS A 41 2.87 -7.38 8.73
N LEU A 42 2.86 -7.15 7.44
CA LEU A 42 2.63 -8.19 6.42
C LEU A 42 3.64 -9.35 6.56
N ALA A 43 4.93 -9.04 6.69
CA ALA A 43 5.99 -10.04 6.84
C ALA A 43 5.80 -10.93 8.08
N ARG A 44 5.34 -10.35 9.19
CA ARG A 44 5.04 -11.06 10.46
C ARG A 44 3.95 -12.12 10.26
N TYR A 45 2.98 -11.87 9.40
CA TYR A 45 1.94 -12.83 9.04
C TYR A 45 2.30 -13.75 7.86
N GLY A 46 3.58 -13.79 7.48
CA GLY A 46 4.09 -14.70 6.47
C GLY A 46 3.84 -14.29 5.02
N VAL A 47 3.38 -13.06 4.78
CA VAL A 47 3.30 -12.49 3.42
C VAL A 47 4.70 -12.25 2.90
N LYS A 48 5.05 -12.87 1.76
CA LYS A 48 6.39 -12.80 1.18
C LYS A 48 6.47 -11.97 -0.09
N GLU A 49 5.38 -11.83 -0.81
CA GLU A 49 5.29 -11.06 -2.04
C GLU A 49 4.41 -9.84 -1.83
N ILE A 50 4.98 -8.65 -2.07
CA ILE A 50 4.29 -7.38 -1.89
C ILE A 50 4.42 -6.55 -3.17
N MET A 51 3.30 -6.09 -3.70
CA MET A 51 3.25 -5.12 -4.79
C MET A 51 2.95 -3.73 -4.24
N VAL A 52 3.72 -2.74 -4.66
CA VAL A 52 3.51 -1.34 -4.28
C VAL A 52 3.22 -0.52 -5.53
N ASN A 53 2.05 0.12 -5.62
CA ASN A 53 1.82 1.08 -6.67
C ASN A 53 2.39 2.44 -6.26
N VAL A 54 3.11 3.08 -7.16
CA VAL A 54 3.82 4.33 -6.92
C VAL A 54 3.58 5.33 -8.03
N ALA A 55 3.62 6.62 -7.72
CA ALA A 55 3.53 7.70 -8.69
C ALA A 55 4.47 8.86 -8.32
N TYR A 56 4.08 9.69 -7.36
CA TYR A 56 4.85 10.85 -6.91
C TYR A 56 6.03 10.41 -6.04
N HIS A 57 7.22 10.99 -6.31
CA HIS A 57 8.46 10.72 -5.54
C HIS A 57 8.75 9.22 -5.38
N HIS A 58 8.45 8.42 -6.42
CA HIS A 58 8.63 6.97 -6.40
C HIS A 58 10.08 6.57 -6.10
N ASP A 59 11.04 7.35 -6.57
CA ASP A 59 12.47 7.20 -6.33
C ASP A 59 12.80 7.09 -4.83
N LYS A 60 12.14 7.88 -3.99
CA LYS A 60 12.33 7.84 -2.52
C LYS A 60 11.88 6.52 -1.91
N ILE A 61 10.76 5.96 -2.39
CA ILE A 61 10.26 4.66 -1.95
C ILE A 61 11.23 3.56 -2.37
N GLU A 62 11.62 3.55 -3.65
CA GLU A 62 12.50 2.52 -4.20
C GLU A 62 13.90 2.55 -3.58
N GLN A 63 14.48 3.73 -3.36
CA GLN A 63 15.78 3.87 -2.71
C GLN A 63 15.77 3.35 -1.28
N TYR A 64 14.67 3.52 -0.55
CA TYR A 64 14.57 3.09 0.84
C TYR A 64 14.28 1.59 0.97
N PHE A 65 13.31 1.08 0.22
CA PHE A 65 12.81 -0.28 0.38
C PHE A 65 13.50 -1.30 -0.55
N GLY A 66 14.06 -0.84 -1.67
CA GLY A 66 14.72 -1.73 -2.64
C GLY A 66 13.83 -2.90 -3.05
N ASP A 67 14.40 -4.09 -3.04
CA ASP A 67 13.70 -5.34 -3.36
C ASP A 67 12.99 -6.00 -2.15
N GLY A 68 13.07 -5.39 -0.98
CA GLY A 68 12.39 -5.86 0.24
C GLY A 68 13.14 -6.92 1.05
N ARG A 69 14.30 -7.41 0.59
CA ARG A 69 15.06 -8.48 1.29
C ARG A 69 15.41 -8.14 2.72
N ARG A 70 15.61 -6.88 3.04
CA ARG A 70 15.88 -6.40 4.40
C ARG A 70 14.77 -6.80 5.39
N TRP A 71 13.53 -6.92 4.93
CA TRP A 71 12.37 -7.32 5.74
C TRP A 71 11.94 -8.78 5.50
N GLY A 72 12.74 -9.54 4.74
CA GLY A 72 12.44 -10.92 4.41
C GLY A 72 11.24 -11.10 3.46
N VAL A 73 10.95 -10.07 2.66
CA VAL A 73 9.91 -10.06 1.63
C VAL A 73 10.50 -9.75 0.26
N GLN A 74 9.71 -9.89 -0.78
CA GLN A 74 10.01 -9.45 -2.13
C GLN A 74 9.04 -8.34 -2.52
N ILE A 75 9.55 -7.17 -2.87
CA ILE A 75 8.76 -6.00 -3.25
C ILE A 75 8.88 -5.77 -4.76
N GLY A 76 7.72 -5.73 -5.43
CA GLY A 76 7.58 -5.26 -6.80
C GLY A 76 6.93 -3.88 -6.83
N TYR A 77 7.28 -3.07 -7.85
CA TYR A 77 6.73 -1.72 -8.01
C TYR A 77 5.93 -1.60 -9.30
N SER A 78 4.75 -1.00 -9.18
CA SER A 78 3.91 -0.63 -10.32
C SER A 78 3.77 0.89 -10.40
N TYR A 79 4.27 1.47 -11.50
CA TYR A 79 4.30 2.92 -11.68
C TYR A 79 3.00 3.42 -12.32
N GLU A 80 2.33 4.37 -11.64
CA GLU A 80 1.20 5.09 -12.20
C GLU A 80 1.68 6.39 -12.86
N GLY A 81 2.07 6.29 -14.12
CA GLY A 81 2.63 7.41 -14.87
C GLY A 81 2.83 7.12 -16.35
N VAL A 82 3.21 8.15 -17.05
CA VAL A 82 3.59 8.12 -18.48
C VAL A 82 5.09 8.35 -18.58
N ARG A 83 5.79 7.56 -19.39
CA ARG A 83 7.22 7.80 -19.68
C ARG A 83 7.36 9.01 -20.58
N ASP A 84 8.18 9.96 -20.15
CA ASP A 84 8.55 11.14 -20.92
C ASP A 84 10.07 11.36 -20.80
N HIS A 85 10.79 11.31 -21.93
CA HIS A 85 12.24 11.50 -22.03
C HIS A 85 13.10 10.75 -21.00
N GLY A 86 12.63 9.59 -20.54
CA GLY A 86 13.32 8.74 -19.56
C GLY A 86 12.79 8.86 -18.14
N ASP A 87 12.02 9.90 -17.83
CA ASP A 87 11.36 10.10 -16.55
C ASP A 87 9.93 9.50 -16.54
N ILE A 88 9.39 9.32 -15.34
CA ILE A 88 8.00 8.92 -15.17
C ILE A 88 7.22 10.13 -14.64
N LEU A 89 6.39 10.70 -15.52
CA LEU A 89 5.45 11.74 -15.13
C LEU A 89 4.26 11.11 -14.39
N PRO A 90 4.00 11.46 -13.13
CA PRO A 90 2.93 10.88 -12.35
C PRO A 90 1.57 11.07 -12.99
N ARG A 91 0.83 9.99 -13.17
CA ARG A 91 -0.57 10.00 -13.63
C ARG A 91 -1.36 8.96 -12.84
N PRO A 92 -1.81 9.32 -11.63
CA PRO A 92 -2.56 8.40 -10.78
C PRO A 92 -3.81 7.86 -11.48
N MET A 93 -3.98 6.55 -11.40
CA MET A 93 -5.10 5.83 -12.03
C MET A 93 -6.23 5.53 -11.04
N GLY A 94 -6.04 5.92 -9.78
CA GLY A 94 -6.90 5.52 -8.66
C GLY A 94 -6.66 4.06 -8.25
N SER A 95 -7.16 3.68 -7.08
CA SER A 95 -6.87 2.35 -6.50
C SER A 95 -7.25 1.21 -7.44
N ALA A 96 -8.47 1.24 -7.99
CA ALA A 96 -8.96 0.19 -8.88
C ALA A 96 -8.19 0.17 -10.22
N GLY A 97 -7.86 1.33 -10.77
CA GLY A 97 -7.08 1.44 -12.01
C GLY A 97 -5.66 0.90 -11.85
N GLY A 98 -4.99 1.23 -10.75
CA GLY A 98 -3.68 0.69 -10.40
C GLY A 98 -3.71 -0.83 -10.23
N MET A 99 -4.71 -1.36 -9.52
CA MET A 99 -4.90 -2.80 -9.35
C MET A 99 -5.15 -3.50 -10.70
N ARG A 100 -6.01 -2.93 -11.56
CA ARG A 100 -6.27 -3.47 -12.89
C ARG A 100 -5.00 -3.53 -13.73
N LYS A 101 -4.21 -2.46 -13.74
CA LYS A 101 -2.92 -2.42 -14.44
C LYS A 101 -1.98 -3.53 -13.96
N ILE A 102 -1.87 -3.73 -12.65
CA ILE A 102 -1.03 -4.77 -12.06
C ILE A 102 -1.50 -6.15 -12.51
N GLN A 103 -2.81 -6.41 -12.49
CA GLN A 103 -3.38 -7.67 -12.93
C GLN A 103 -3.10 -7.93 -14.43
N ASP A 104 -3.34 -6.96 -15.28
CA ASP A 104 -3.17 -7.09 -16.73
C ASP A 104 -1.69 -7.31 -17.12
N PHE A 105 -0.75 -6.75 -16.34
CA PHE A 105 0.69 -6.83 -16.60
C PHE A 105 1.34 -8.07 -16.00
N SER A 106 0.95 -8.48 -14.79
CA SER A 106 1.69 -9.49 -14.02
C SER A 106 0.86 -10.69 -13.55
N GLY A 107 -0.48 -10.61 -13.65
CA GLY A 107 -1.34 -11.63 -13.05
C GLY A 107 -1.24 -11.72 -11.53
N PHE A 108 -0.81 -10.65 -10.86
CA PHE A 108 -0.45 -10.65 -9.43
C PHE A 108 -1.58 -11.14 -8.50
N PHE A 109 -2.83 -10.88 -8.87
CA PHE A 109 -4.00 -11.24 -8.06
C PHE A 109 -4.48 -12.67 -8.32
N ASP A 110 -3.57 -13.63 -8.49
CA ASP A 110 -3.86 -15.06 -8.65
C ASP A 110 -4.14 -15.78 -7.31
N GLU A 111 -3.77 -15.15 -6.19
CA GLU A 111 -4.04 -15.62 -4.83
C GLU A 111 -4.78 -14.54 -4.00
N THR A 112 -5.27 -14.93 -2.81
CA THR A 112 -5.82 -13.96 -1.86
C THR A 112 -4.81 -12.84 -1.61
N THR A 113 -5.22 -11.61 -1.87
CA THR A 113 -4.35 -10.44 -1.72
C THR A 113 -4.88 -9.51 -0.65
N ILE A 114 -4.00 -9.10 0.26
CA ILE A 114 -4.27 -8.12 1.31
C ILE A 114 -3.92 -6.76 0.75
N VAL A 115 -4.90 -5.86 0.65
CA VAL A 115 -4.71 -4.50 0.13
C VAL A 115 -4.71 -3.52 1.28
N LEU A 116 -3.62 -2.74 1.43
CA LEU A 116 -3.43 -1.76 2.49
C LEU A 116 -3.20 -0.36 1.89
N CYS A 117 -3.69 0.66 2.57
CA CYS A 117 -3.32 2.05 2.28
C CYS A 117 -1.93 2.33 2.83
N GLY A 118 -0.99 2.78 2.00
CA GLY A 118 0.41 2.98 2.35
C GLY A 118 0.69 4.12 3.35
N ASP A 119 -0.33 4.87 3.70
CA ASP A 119 -0.28 6.04 4.57
C ASP A 119 -1.05 5.85 5.90
N ALA A 120 -1.52 4.63 6.19
CA ALA A 120 -2.28 4.32 7.38
C ALA A 120 -1.56 3.27 8.24
N LEU A 121 -1.41 3.54 9.53
CA LEU A 121 -1.00 2.52 10.49
C LEU A 121 -2.21 1.66 10.85
N ILE A 122 -2.00 0.36 10.88
CA ILE A 122 -3.02 -0.60 11.24
C ILE A 122 -2.50 -1.56 12.31
N ASP A 123 -3.39 -1.97 13.19
CA ASP A 123 -3.18 -3.02 14.20
C ASP A 123 -4.23 -4.12 13.98
N LEU A 124 -4.21 -4.69 12.78
CA LEU A 124 -5.14 -5.73 12.36
C LEU A 124 -4.52 -7.12 12.55
N ASP A 125 -5.26 -8.04 13.17
CA ASP A 125 -4.92 -9.46 13.07
C ASP A 125 -5.23 -9.96 11.65
N ILE A 126 -4.21 -9.90 10.79
CA ILE A 126 -4.29 -10.36 9.39
C ILE A 126 -4.59 -11.85 9.34
N GLY A 127 -4.11 -12.64 10.31
CA GLY A 127 -4.38 -14.08 10.37
C GLY A 127 -5.87 -14.37 10.57
N ALA A 128 -6.48 -13.68 11.52
CA ALA A 128 -7.92 -13.79 11.78
C ALA A 128 -8.75 -13.32 10.57
N ALA A 129 -8.38 -12.20 9.96
CA ALA A 129 -9.05 -11.67 8.77
C ALA A 129 -9.00 -12.65 7.58
N LEU A 130 -7.83 -13.24 7.32
CA LEU A 130 -7.66 -14.26 6.27
C LEU A 130 -8.44 -15.55 6.57
N HIS A 131 -8.46 -15.96 7.82
CA HIS A 131 -9.24 -17.14 8.24
C HIS A 131 -10.73 -16.92 7.99
N GLU A 132 -11.27 -15.79 8.42
CA GLU A 132 -12.67 -15.42 8.21
C GLU A 132 -13.02 -15.31 6.72
N HIS A 133 -12.19 -14.64 5.93
CA HIS A 133 -12.35 -14.52 4.48
C HIS A 133 -12.50 -15.91 3.81
N ARG A 134 -11.60 -16.83 4.14
CA ARG A 134 -11.60 -18.19 3.57
C ARG A 134 -12.78 -19.02 4.05
N THR A 135 -13.12 -18.94 5.34
CA THR A 135 -14.24 -19.68 5.93
C THR A 135 -15.57 -19.27 5.31
N LYS A 136 -15.73 -17.98 5.01
CA LYS A 136 -16.93 -17.47 4.34
C LYS A 136 -16.93 -17.70 2.83
N GLY A 137 -15.85 -18.16 2.24
CA GLY A 137 -15.71 -18.31 0.78
C GLY A 137 -15.93 -16.99 0.04
N ALA A 138 -15.57 -15.87 0.66
CA ALA A 138 -15.85 -14.54 0.14
C ALA A 138 -14.93 -14.21 -1.04
N ILE A 139 -15.46 -13.53 -2.07
CA ILE A 139 -14.67 -13.00 -3.18
C ILE A 139 -13.87 -11.77 -2.72
N ALA A 140 -14.47 -10.94 -1.86
CA ALA A 140 -13.82 -9.78 -1.25
C ALA A 140 -14.30 -9.62 0.19
N SER A 141 -13.40 -9.16 1.06
CA SER A 141 -13.71 -8.81 2.45
C SER A 141 -13.18 -7.42 2.76
N VAL A 142 -13.97 -6.61 3.44
CA VAL A 142 -13.57 -5.29 3.90
C VAL A 142 -13.50 -5.32 5.42
N VAL A 143 -12.37 -4.93 5.96
CA VAL A 143 -12.20 -4.76 7.41
C VAL A 143 -12.69 -3.36 7.78
N THR A 144 -13.60 -3.29 8.73
CA THR A 144 -14.20 -2.05 9.22
C THR A 144 -13.95 -1.91 10.70
N LEU A 145 -13.99 -0.67 11.16
CA LEU A 145 -13.95 -0.31 12.57
C LEU A 145 -15.25 0.41 12.95
N ASP A 146 -15.88 -0.02 14.01
CA ASP A 146 -17.03 0.70 14.56
C ASP A 146 -16.54 1.95 15.28
N VAL A 147 -16.99 3.11 14.81
CA VAL A 147 -16.68 4.41 15.43
C VAL A 147 -17.98 5.17 15.73
N PRO A 148 -18.02 5.95 16.80
CA PRO A 148 -19.17 6.81 17.09
C PRO A 148 -19.47 7.74 15.91
N LEU A 149 -20.75 7.93 15.58
CA LEU A 149 -21.19 8.76 14.44
C LEU A 149 -20.58 10.18 14.47
N ALA A 150 -20.36 10.73 15.69
CA ALA A 150 -19.74 12.04 15.88
C ALA A 150 -18.26 12.10 15.46
N GLU A 151 -17.61 10.96 15.27
CA GLU A 151 -16.20 10.89 14.84
C GLU A 151 -16.07 10.67 13.34
N ILE A 152 -17.16 10.29 12.66
CA ILE A 152 -17.16 10.11 11.21
C ILE A 152 -17.01 11.49 10.54
N GLY A 153 -15.98 11.63 9.72
CA GLY A 153 -15.70 12.88 8.99
C GLY A 153 -14.78 13.88 9.69
N ARG A 154 -14.39 13.66 10.95
CA ARG A 154 -13.39 14.53 11.61
C ARG A 154 -12.00 14.49 10.99
N ALA A 155 -11.70 13.48 10.18
CA ALA A 155 -10.46 13.37 9.43
C ALA A 155 -10.34 14.35 8.24
N HIS A 156 -11.34 15.22 8.04
CA HIS A 156 -11.40 16.16 6.90
C HIS A 156 -11.36 17.63 7.33
N VAL A 157 -10.97 17.93 8.56
CA VAL A 157 -10.81 19.32 9.02
C VAL A 157 -9.35 19.71 8.97
#